data_896f3f6609ee98f5f2d8e04aabea69b5
#
_entry.id   896f3f6609ee98f5f2d8e04aabea69b5
#
_cell.length_a   1.000
_cell.length_b   1.000
_cell.length_c   1.000
_cell.angle_alpha   90.00
_cell.angle_beta   90.00
_cell.angle_gamma   90.00
#
_symmetry.space_group_name_H-M   'P 1'
#
loop_
_entity.id
_entity.type
_entity.pdbx_description
1 polymer ?
#
loop_
_entity_poly.entity_id
_entity_poly.type
_entity_poly.pdbx_seq_one_letter_code
_entity_poly.pdbx_strand_id
1 'polypeptide(L)'
;MKPILIFDFDGTIADSKGVAVQLFNELAVKFGGRRIEEAEIGRLSGLSVPDRLKALHVPLFKLPVLLLEAKRNYKQAAVSLQPADGMKELLLALKEEGRTMGILSSNTAENIRHFLDLHGLDVFDFVHSATNLFGKDKAIRSMLRARSLPADRIVYVGDELRDVEACRRAGVKAAAVTWGFDSEELLAGAGPDYVCRTAEQLAAVLR
;
A
#
# COMPACT_ATOMS: atom_id res chain seq x y z
N MET A 1 -26.11 4.14 -3.37
CA MET A 1 -25.25 4.63 -2.26
C MET A 1 -23.81 4.64 -2.77
N LYS A 2 -23.04 5.69 -2.47
CA LYS A 2 -21.63 5.79 -2.88
C LYS A 2 -20.79 4.66 -2.24
N PRO A 3 -19.78 4.10 -2.92
CA PRO A 3 -18.89 3.10 -2.33
C PRO A 3 -18.05 3.71 -1.19
N ILE A 4 -17.65 2.85 -0.25
CA ILE A 4 -16.72 3.18 0.83
C ILE A 4 -15.31 2.88 0.31
N LEU A 5 -14.40 3.80 0.49
CA LEU A 5 -13.06 3.74 -0.08
C LEU A 5 -12.04 3.36 0.99
N ILE A 6 -11.30 2.30 0.74
CA ILE A 6 -10.22 1.87 1.61
C ILE A 6 -8.91 1.95 0.84
N PHE A 7 -7.94 2.64 1.39
CA PHE A 7 -6.65 2.84 0.75
C PHE A 7 -5.55 2.05 1.48
N ASP A 8 -4.63 1.46 0.73
CA ASP A 8 -3.29 1.19 1.28
C ASP A 8 -2.57 2.52 1.51
N PHE A 9 -1.47 2.49 2.22
CA PHE A 9 -0.72 3.68 2.55
C PHE A 9 0.57 3.78 1.74
N ASP A 10 1.53 2.87 1.98
CA ASP A 10 2.83 2.87 1.31
C ASP A 10 2.69 2.49 -0.17
N GLY A 11 3.25 3.29 -1.08
CA GLY A 11 3.12 3.08 -2.53
C GLY A 11 1.77 3.48 -3.11
N THR A 12 0.77 3.78 -2.30
CA THR A 12 -0.58 4.18 -2.74
C THR A 12 -0.86 5.65 -2.43
N ILE A 13 -0.92 6.02 -1.15
CA ILE A 13 -1.09 7.43 -0.70
C ILE A 13 0.26 8.12 -0.64
N ALA A 14 1.26 7.47 -0.02
CA ALA A 14 2.61 7.99 0.14
C ALA A 14 3.51 7.44 -0.96
N ASP A 15 4.29 8.32 -1.61
CA ASP A 15 5.37 7.92 -2.51
C ASP A 15 6.55 7.39 -1.69
N SER A 16 6.44 6.15 -1.24
CA SER A 16 7.38 5.51 -0.32
C SER A 16 8.33 4.51 -0.99
N LYS A 17 8.23 4.29 -2.31
CA LYS A 17 9.05 3.29 -3.02
C LYS A 17 10.55 3.54 -2.87
N GLY A 18 11.01 4.78 -3.05
CA GLY A 18 12.40 5.16 -2.87
C GLY A 18 12.90 4.92 -1.44
N VAL A 19 12.11 5.33 -0.45
CA VAL A 19 12.41 5.11 0.97
C VAL A 19 12.47 3.62 1.31
N ALA A 20 11.56 2.81 0.78
CA ALA A 20 11.57 1.37 1.01
C ALA A 20 12.81 0.70 0.42
N VAL A 21 13.25 1.09 -0.78
CA VAL A 21 14.50 0.61 -1.41
C VAL A 21 15.71 1.02 -0.57
N GLN A 22 15.77 2.26 -0.09
CA GLN A 22 16.83 2.73 0.78
C GLN A 22 16.91 1.90 2.07
N LEU A 23 15.80 1.79 2.81
CA LEU A 23 15.72 1.02 4.05
C LEU A 23 16.07 -0.45 3.84
N PHE A 24 15.60 -1.04 2.73
CA PHE A 24 16.00 -2.40 2.38
C PHE A 24 17.51 -2.50 2.17
N ASN A 25 18.11 -1.59 1.42
CA ASN A 25 19.53 -1.59 1.11
C ASN A 25 20.43 -1.39 2.35
N GLU A 26 19.97 -0.61 3.33
CA GLU A 26 20.64 -0.47 4.62
C GLU A 26 20.65 -1.77 5.42
N LEU A 27 19.59 -2.55 5.33
CA LEU A 27 19.39 -3.77 6.10
C LEU A 27 19.81 -5.04 5.37
N ALA A 28 19.78 -5.06 4.03
CA ALA A 28 19.93 -6.27 3.21
C ALA A 28 21.19 -7.10 3.58
N VAL A 29 22.34 -6.44 3.69
CA VAL A 29 23.61 -7.10 3.99
C VAL A 29 23.57 -7.77 5.37
N LYS A 30 22.99 -7.11 6.38
CA LYS A 30 22.83 -7.65 7.74
C LYS A 30 21.99 -8.93 7.75
N PHE A 31 21.03 -9.04 6.84
CA PHE A 31 20.15 -10.19 6.72
C PHE A 31 20.62 -11.25 5.71
N GLY A 32 21.83 -11.07 5.14
CA GLY A 32 22.42 -12.01 4.18
C GLY A 32 21.87 -11.87 2.77
N GLY A 33 21.19 -10.77 2.50
CA GLY A 33 20.75 -10.38 1.17
C GLY A 33 21.76 -9.50 0.44
N ARG A 34 21.46 -9.18 -0.81
CA ARG A 34 22.19 -8.19 -1.61
C ARG A 34 21.37 -6.89 -1.73
N ARG A 35 22.05 -5.81 -2.04
CA ARG A 35 21.41 -4.52 -2.31
C ARG A 35 20.61 -4.57 -3.61
N ILE A 36 19.60 -3.73 -3.70
CA ILE A 36 18.85 -3.44 -4.91
C ILE A 36 19.63 -2.40 -5.70
N GLU A 37 19.95 -2.72 -6.96
CA GLU A 37 20.52 -1.79 -7.90
C GLU A 37 19.41 -1.02 -8.63
N GLU A 38 19.64 0.26 -8.93
CA GLU A 38 18.63 1.11 -9.57
C GLU A 38 18.12 0.53 -10.89
N ALA A 39 19.02 -0.01 -11.71
CA ALA A 39 18.69 -0.60 -13.00
C ALA A 39 17.78 -1.84 -12.92
N GLU A 40 17.67 -2.47 -11.76
CA GLU A 40 16.83 -3.67 -11.57
C GLU A 40 15.49 -3.40 -10.90
N ILE A 41 15.23 -2.18 -10.43
CA ILE A 41 13.97 -1.83 -9.74
C ILE A 41 12.77 -2.21 -10.60
N GLY A 42 12.78 -1.87 -11.89
CA GLY A 42 11.70 -2.23 -12.82
C GLY A 42 11.46 -3.75 -12.91
N ARG A 43 12.54 -4.54 -13.05
CA ARG A 43 12.45 -6.01 -13.06
C ARG A 43 11.91 -6.56 -11.73
N LEU A 44 12.39 -6.04 -10.61
CA LEU A 44 11.94 -6.48 -9.29
C LEU A 44 10.48 -6.12 -9.03
N SER A 45 9.99 -4.99 -9.54
CA SER A 45 8.58 -4.60 -9.45
C SER A 45 7.63 -5.57 -10.19
N GLY A 46 8.13 -6.32 -11.19
CA GLY A 46 7.40 -7.38 -11.87
C GLY A 46 7.36 -8.72 -11.12
N LEU A 47 7.93 -8.82 -9.94
CA LEU A 47 7.98 -10.06 -9.15
C LEU A 47 7.08 -9.99 -7.92
N SER A 48 6.50 -11.14 -7.56
CA SER A 48 5.83 -11.27 -6.26
C SER A 48 6.80 -11.01 -5.09
N VAL A 49 6.30 -10.66 -3.90
CA VAL A 49 7.16 -10.42 -2.73
C VAL A 49 8.08 -11.61 -2.41
N PRO A 50 7.62 -12.87 -2.42
CA PRO A 50 8.49 -14.03 -2.22
C PRO A 50 9.59 -14.15 -3.28
N ASP A 51 9.25 -13.95 -4.58
CA ASP A 51 10.22 -14.05 -5.67
C ASP A 51 11.23 -12.90 -5.65
N ARG A 52 10.79 -11.70 -5.27
CA ARG A 52 11.64 -10.53 -5.05
C ARG A 52 12.67 -10.80 -3.96
N LEU A 53 12.25 -11.34 -2.82
CA LEU A 53 13.16 -11.70 -1.72
C LEU A 53 14.13 -12.81 -2.14
N LYS A 54 13.68 -13.80 -2.90
CA LYS A 54 14.54 -14.85 -3.47
C LYS A 54 15.58 -14.26 -4.42
N ALA A 55 15.19 -13.36 -5.32
CA ALA A 55 16.09 -12.67 -6.23
C ALA A 55 17.13 -11.79 -5.49
N LEU A 56 16.77 -11.30 -4.30
CA LEU A 56 17.63 -10.49 -3.44
C LEU A 56 18.40 -11.33 -2.41
N HIS A 57 18.33 -12.64 -2.49
CA HIS A 57 18.99 -13.61 -1.60
C HIS A 57 18.59 -13.46 -0.12
N VAL A 58 17.44 -12.91 0.18
CA VAL A 58 16.92 -12.79 1.54
C VAL A 58 16.10 -14.03 1.91
N PRO A 59 16.50 -14.81 2.91
CA PRO A 59 15.73 -15.97 3.36
C PRO A 59 14.37 -15.52 3.93
N LEU A 60 13.28 -16.16 3.50
CA LEU A 60 11.91 -15.81 3.92
C LEU A 60 11.71 -15.82 5.43
N PHE A 61 12.39 -16.73 6.15
CA PHE A 61 12.28 -16.79 7.62
C PHE A 61 12.89 -15.58 8.34
N LYS A 62 13.76 -14.80 7.67
CA LYS A 62 14.32 -13.55 8.20
C LYS A 62 13.42 -12.33 7.97
N LEU A 63 12.43 -12.45 7.08
CA LEU A 63 11.55 -11.35 6.72
C LEU A 63 10.84 -10.68 7.91
N PRO A 64 10.30 -11.41 8.92
CA PRO A 64 9.65 -10.76 10.06
C PRO A 64 10.59 -9.82 10.83
N VAL A 65 11.84 -10.21 11.01
CA VAL A 65 12.84 -9.38 11.74
C VAL A 65 13.29 -8.21 10.87
N LEU A 66 13.50 -8.42 9.57
CA LEU A 66 13.83 -7.36 8.62
C LEU A 66 12.72 -6.29 8.61
N LEU A 67 11.46 -6.70 8.53
CA LEU A 67 10.33 -5.79 8.55
C LEU A 67 10.21 -5.02 9.88
N LEU A 68 10.52 -5.68 11.00
CA LEU A 68 10.51 -5.01 12.31
C LEU A 68 11.58 -3.92 12.38
N GLU A 69 12.80 -4.18 11.90
CA GLU A 69 13.86 -3.19 11.85
C GLU A 69 13.55 -2.08 10.83
N ALA A 70 13.04 -2.42 9.66
CA ALA A 70 12.61 -1.43 8.68
C ALA A 70 11.55 -0.47 9.26
N LYS A 71 10.56 -1.00 10.00
CA LYS A 71 9.54 -0.18 10.67
C LYS A 71 10.12 0.76 11.75
N ARG A 72 11.15 0.33 12.46
CA ARG A 72 11.83 1.19 13.46
C ARG A 72 12.55 2.35 12.79
N ASN A 73 13.19 2.09 11.65
CA ASN A 73 13.94 3.10 10.90
C ASN A 73 13.02 3.98 10.04
N TYR A 74 11.81 3.50 9.74
CA TYR A 74 10.83 4.19 8.88
C TYR A 74 10.52 5.61 9.37
N LYS A 75 10.38 5.83 10.67
CA LYS A 75 10.03 7.13 11.23
C LYS A 75 11.01 8.24 10.84
N GLN A 76 12.31 7.92 10.78
CA GLN A 76 13.35 8.88 10.37
C GLN A 76 13.33 9.11 8.85
N ALA A 77 13.12 8.05 8.09
CA ALA A 77 13.05 8.13 6.63
C ALA A 77 11.73 8.78 6.13
N ALA A 78 10.65 8.64 6.90
CA ALA A 78 9.32 9.15 6.54
C ALA A 78 9.20 10.68 6.55
N VAL A 79 10.14 11.41 7.16
CA VAL A 79 10.13 12.89 7.20
C VAL A 79 10.19 13.51 5.80
N SER A 80 10.81 12.82 4.83
CA SER A 80 10.92 13.27 3.44
C SER A 80 9.80 12.77 2.52
N LEU A 81 8.93 11.89 3.02
CA LEU A 81 7.86 11.34 2.20
C LEU A 81 6.87 12.41 1.77
N GLN A 82 6.46 12.32 0.51
CA GLN A 82 5.41 13.16 -0.07
C GLN A 82 4.20 12.28 -0.43
N PRO A 83 2.99 12.84 -0.52
CA PRO A 83 1.88 12.17 -1.17
C PRO A 83 2.25 11.83 -2.62
N ALA A 84 1.78 10.70 -3.13
CA ALA A 84 1.91 10.38 -4.53
C ALA A 84 1.19 11.45 -5.38
N ASP A 85 1.68 11.66 -6.61
CA ASP A 85 1.22 12.73 -7.50
C ASP A 85 -0.31 12.76 -7.65
N GLY A 86 -0.91 13.91 -7.38
CA GLY A 86 -2.35 14.15 -7.45
C GLY A 86 -3.19 13.48 -6.35
N MET A 87 -2.58 12.66 -5.47
CA MET A 87 -3.33 11.97 -4.42
C MET A 87 -3.85 12.90 -3.33
N LYS A 88 -3.10 13.94 -2.98
CA LYS A 88 -3.56 14.92 -1.98
C LYS A 88 -4.84 15.61 -2.44
N GLU A 89 -4.84 16.12 -3.66
CA GLU A 89 -5.97 16.82 -4.27
C GLU A 89 -7.18 15.88 -4.40
N LEU A 90 -6.95 14.64 -4.83
CA LEU A 90 -7.99 13.63 -4.94
C LEU A 90 -8.63 13.33 -3.58
N LEU A 91 -7.84 13.10 -2.54
CA LEU A 91 -8.35 12.77 -1.20
C LEU A 91 -9.15 13.91 -0.60
N LEU A 92 -8.69 15.17 -0.76
CA LEU A 92 -9.44 16.36 -0.32
C LEU A 92 -10.78 16.49 -1.06
N ALA A 93 -10.79 16.32 -2.38
CA ALA A 93 -12.02 16.36 -3.18
C ALA A 93 -13.02 15.25 -2.78
N LEU A 94 -12.54 14.03 -2.55
CA LEU A 94 -13.39 12.93 -2.08
C LEU A 94 -13.99 13.22 -0.69
N LYS A 95 -13.26 13.88 0.19
CA LYS A 95 -13.77 14.32 1.50
C LYS A 95 -14.88 15.36 1.35
N GLU A 96 -14.66 16.37 0.49
CA GLU A 96 -15.67 17.38 0.17
C GLU A 96 -16.94 16.77 -0.44
N GLU A 97 -16.81 15.70 -1.23
CA GLU A 97 -17.94 14.93 -1.76
C GLU A 97 -18.67 14.10 -0.69
N GLY A 98 -18.22 14.12 0.56
CA GLY A 98 -18.80 13.35 1.67
C GLY A 98 -18.55 11.85 1.56
N ARG A 99 -17.40 11.42 1.00
CA ARG A 99 -17.04 10.00 0.88
C ARG A 99 -16.55 9.46 2.23
N THR A 100 -16.99 8.27 2.56
CA THR A 100 -16.41 7.51 3.67
C THR A 100 -15.08 6.91 3.22
N MET A 101 -14.00 7.25 3.92
CA MET A 101 -12.65 6.83 3.58
C MET A 101 -11.92 6.24 4.78
N GLY A 102 -11.18 5.16 4.57
CA GLY A 102 -10.32 4.55 5.58
C GLY A 102 -8.98 4.13 5.00
N ILE A 103 -8.02 3.91 5.88
CA ILE A 103 -6.72 3.33 5.56
C ILE A 103 -6.63 1.94 6.17
N LEU A 104 -6.14 0.97 5.39
CA LEU A 104 -5.71 -0.34 5.87
C LEU A 104 -4.29 -0.60 5.37
N SER A 105 -3.33 -0.61 6.27
CA SER A 105 -1.91 -0.77 5.92
C SER A 105 -1.16 -1.67 6.90
N SER A 106 -0.04 -2.23 6.44
CA SER A 106 0.93 -2.93 7.29
C SER A 106 1.83 -1.98 8.09
N ASN A 107 1.80 -0.68 7.81
CA ASN A 107 2.53 0.34 8.56
C ASN A 107 1.85 0.61 9.92
N THR A 108 2.54 1.29 10.83
CA THR A 108 1.98 1.63 12.13
C THR A 108 1.00 2.80 12.02
N ALA A 109 -0.06 2.78 12.82
CA ALA A 109 -1.01 3.89 12.85
C ALA A 109 -0.34 5.22 13.25
N GLU A 110 0.73 5.18 14.06
CA GLU A 110 1.50 6.36 14.44
C GLU A 110 2.19 7.00 13.23
N ASN A 111 2.91 6.20 12.43
CA ASN A 111 3.59 6.68 11.23
C ASN A 111 2.60 7.26 10.21
N ILE A 112 1.47 6.55 10.00
CA ILE A 112 0.43 7.01 9.07
C ILE A 112 -0.13 8.35 9.53
N ARG A 113 -0.53 8.48 10.79
CA ARG A 113 -1.09 9.74 11.32
C ARG A 113 -0.08 10.88 11.23
N HIS A 114 1.18 10.62 11.60
CA HIS A 114 2.23 11.63 11.47
C HIS A 114 2.37 12.16 10.04
N PHE A 115 2.34 11.27 9.05
CA PHE A 115 2.35 11.68 7.64
C PHE A 115 1.11 12.50 7.26
N LEU A 116 -0.07 12.03 7.65
CA LEU A 116 -1.33 12.74 7.37
C LEU A 116 -1.34 14.14 7.98
N ASP A 117 -0.87 14.28 9.22
CA ASP A 117 -0.77 15.56 9.92
C ASP A 117 0.19 16.52 9.21
N LEU A 118 1.38 16.03 8.80
CA LEU A 118 2.38 16.82 8.07
C LEU A 118 1.84 17.37 6.74
N HIS A 119 0.97 16.60 6.07
CA HIS A 119 0.45 16.98 4.76
C HIS A 119 -0.96 17.61 4.79
N GLY A 120 -1.55 17.80 6.00
CA GLY A 120 -2.89 18.37 6.15
C GLY A 120 -3.98 17.46 5.58
N LEU A 121 -3.85 16.13 5.74
CA LEU A 121 -4.76 15.11 5.22
C LEU A 121 -5.68 14.54 6.32
N ASP A 122 -6.36 15.39 7.08
CA ASP A 122 -7.40 14.96 8.04
C ASP A 122 -8.71 14.61 7.31
N VAL A 123 -8.63 13.61 6.43
CA VAL A 123 -9.73 13.23 5.53
C VAL A 123 -10.27 11.82 5.80
N PHE A 124 -9.55 11.00 6.57
CA PHE A 124 -9.90 9.61 6.80
C PHE A 124 -10.74 9.43 8.07
N ASP A 125 -11.82 8.68 7.95
CA ASP A 125 -12.70 8.34 9.08
C ASP A 125 -12.03 7.34 10.03
N PHE A 126 -11.05 6.56 9.53
CA PHE A 126 -10.28 5.63 10.34
C PHE A 126 -8.95 5.18 9.70
N VAL A 127 -8.04 4.74 10.56
CA VAL A 127 -6.82 4.03 10.19
C VAL A 127 -6.84 2.65 10.85
N HIS A 128 -6.70 1.60 10.05
CA HIS A 128 -6.58 0.22 10.51
C HIS A 128 -5.16 -0.29 10.20
N SER A 129 -4.36 -0.48 11.23
CA SER A 129 -3.00 -1.04 11.09
C SER A 129 -3.05 -2.56 11.26
N ALA A 130 -2.57 -3.29 10.26
CA ALA A 130 -2.47 -4.75 10.27
C ALA A 130 -1.00 -5.13 10.13
N THR A 131 -0.36 -5.52 11.21
CA THR A 131 1.10 -5.73 11.29
C THR A 131 1.63 -6.91 10.48
N ASN A 132 0.76 -7.70 9.86
CA ASN A 132 1.16 -8.91 9.15
C ASN A 132 1.24 -8.66 7.63
N LEU A 133 2.43 -8.84 7.04
CA LEU A 133 2.65 -8.70 5.60
C LEU A 133 1.85 -9.73 4.79
N PHE A 134 1.71 -10.94 5.32
CA PHE A 134 0.91 -12.02 4.75
C PHE A 134 -0.42 -12.13 5.48
N GLY A 135 -1.52 -12.21 4.73
CA GLY A 135 -2.86 -12.31 5.31
C GLY A 135 -3.63 -11.00 5.26
N LYS A 136 -3.37 -10.15 4.26
CA LYS A 136 -4.10 -8.90 4.03
C LYS A 136 -5.61 -9.15 3.85
N ASP A 137 -6.01 -10.30 3.28
CA ASP A 137 -7.41 -10.73 3.21
C ASP A 137 -8.07 -10.90 4.59
N LYS A 138 -7.32 -11.45 5.57
CA LYS A 138 -7.79 -11.56 6.96
C LYS A 138 -7.92 -10.17 7.60
N ALA A 139 -6.98 -9.28 7.30
CA ALA A 139 -7.02 -7.89 7.78
C ALA A 139 -8.23 -7.14 7.20
N ILE A 140 -8.50 -7.27 5.89
CA ILE A 140 -9.71 -6.72 5.26
C ILE A 140 -10.96 -7.24 5.95
N ARG A 141 -11.12 -8.56 6.08
CA ARG A 141 -12.29 -9.17 6.74
C ARG A 141 -12.43 -8.75 8.20
N SER A 142 -11.32 -8.61 8.93
CA SER A 142 -11.32 -8.14 10.31
C SER A 142 -11.81 -6.70 10.41
N MET A 143 -11.29 -5.82 9.54
CA MET A 143 -11.73 -4.44 9.45
C MET A 143 -13.21 -4.32 9.10
N LEU A 144 -13.69 -5.07 8.09
CA LEU A 144 -15.10 -5.08 7.69
C LEU A 144 -16.00 -5.46 8.86
N ARG A 145 -15.66 -6.53 9.59
CA ARG A 145 -16.42 -6.97 10.79
C ARG A 145 -16.39 -5.93 11.90
N ALA A 146 -15.20 -5.44 12.24
CA ALA A 146 -15.05 -4.49 13.36
C ALA A 146 -15.80 -3.18 13.13
N ARG A 147 -16.07 -2.83 11.88
CA ARG A 147 -16.74 -1.58 11.49
C ARG A 147 -18.13 -1.78 10.88
N SER A 148 -18.60 -3.02 10.85
CA SER A 148 -19.90 -3.39 10.25
C SER A 148 -20.03 -2.87 8.81
N LEU A 149 -18.95 -2.96 8.02
CA LEU A 149 -18.93 -2.51 6.63
C LEU A 149 -19.31 -3.65 5.68
N PRO A 150 -20.26 -3.45 4.75
CA PRO A 150 -20.63 -4.44 3.76
C PRO A 150 -19.57 -4.55 2.66
N ALA A 151 -19.12 -5.77 2.36
CA ALA A 151 -18.01 -6.03 1.42
C ALA A 151 -18.31 -5.55 -0.01
N ASP A 152 -19.55 -5.71 -0.46
CA ASP A 152 -20.03 -5.31 -1.80
C ASP A 152 -20.02 -3.79 -2.04
N ARG A 153 -19.88 -3.01 -0.98
CA ARG A 153 -19.76 -1.55 -1.03
C ARG A 153 -18.33 -1.04 -0.94
N ILE A 154 -17.36 -1.91 -0.78
CA ILE A 154 -15.96 -1.51 -0.63
C ILE A 154 -15.28 -1.45 -1.99
N VAL A 155 -14.54 -0.37 -2.21
CA VAL A 155 -13.46 -0.31 -3.20
C VAL A 155 -12.15 -0.13 -2.43
N TYR A 156 -11.28 -1.10 -2.55
CA TYR A 156 -9.94 -1.06 -1.99
C TYR A 156 -8.96 -0.55 -3.04
N VAL A 157 -8.16 0.44 -2.70
CA VAL A 157 -7.13 1.03 -3.55
C VAL A 157 -5.77 0.58 -3.04
N GLY A 158 -4.96 -0.04 -3.89
CA GLY A 158 -3.64 -0.53 -3.52
C GLY A 158 -2.73 -0.73 -4.74
N ASP A 159 -1.44 -0.90 -4.48
CA ASP A 159 -0.39 -0.92 -5.50
C ASP A 159 0.39 -2.24 -5.58
N GLU A 160 -0.01 -3.24 -4.81
CA GLU A 160 0.68 -4.53 -4.81
C GLU A 160 -0.24 -5.68 -5.23
N LEU A 161 0.36 -6.71 -5.87
CA LEU A 161 -0.30 -7.97 -6.24
C LEU A 161 -1.11 -8.57 -5.07
N ARG A 162 -0.52 -8.54 -3.87
CA ARG A 162 -1.15 -9.06 -2.65
C ARG A 162 -2.44 -8.31 -2.27
N ASP A 163 -2.60 -7.06 -2.70
CA ASP A 163 -3.82 -6.27 -2.47
C ASP A 163 -4.95 -6.79 -3.34
N VAL A 164 -4.68 -6.94 -4.63
CA VAL A 164 -5.65 -7.49 -5.59
C VAL A 164 -6.10 -8.88 -5.18
N GLU A 165 -5.15 -9.76 -4.84
CA GLU A 165 -5.46 -11.11 -4.37
C GLU A 165 -6.26 -11.12 -3.07
N ALA A 166 -5.93 -10.23 -2.12
CA ALA A 166 -6.64 -10.12 -0.85
C ALA A 166 -8.07 -9.63 -1.04
N CYS A 167 -8.28 -8.64 -1.92
CA CYS A 167 -9.59 -8.13 -2.30
C CYS A 167 -10.46 -9.24 -2.87
N ARG A 168 -9.95 -10.01 -3.84
CA ARG A 168 -10.64 -11.16 -4.42
C ARG A 168 -11.07 -12.18 -3.34
N ARG A 169 -10.15 -12.54 -2.43
CA ARG A 169 -10.45 -13.47 -1.33
C ARG A 169 -11.45 -12.89 -0.31
N ALA A 170 -11.46 -11.59 -0.13
CA ALA A 170 -12.37 -10.90 0.81
C ALA A 170 -13.73 -10.55 0.19
N GLY A 171 -13.89 -10.65 -1.14
CA GLY A 171 -15.10 -10.29 -1.85
C GLY A 171 -15.33 -8.78 -1.94
N VAL A 172 -14.25 -7.99 -1.99
CA VAL A 172 -14.27 -6.54 -2.17
C VAL A 172 -13.67 -6.17 -3.53
N LYS A 173 -14.08 -5.04 -4.11
CA LYS A 173 -13.52 -4.55 -5.36
C LYS A 173 -12.12 -4.01 -5.16
N ALA A 174 -11.25 -4.23 -6.16
CA ALA A 174 -9.87 -3.77 -6.19
C ALA A 174 -9.66 -2.71 -7.28
N ALA A 175 -9.13 -1.56 -6.90
CA ALA A 175 -8.56 -0.57 -7.80
C ALA A 175 -7.03 -0.60 -7.64
N ALA A 176 -6.33 -1.16 -8.60
CA ALA A 176 -4.88 -1.22 -8.61
C ALA A 176 -4.30 0.08 -9.15
N VAL A 177 -3.34 0.66 -8.43
CA VAL A 177 -2.61 1.86 -8.85
C VAL A 177 -1.18 1.48 -9.23
N THR A 178 -0.65 2.06 -10.32
CA THR A 178 0.59 1.58 -10.95
C THR A 178 1.83 2.42 -10.62
N TRP A 179 1.69 3.47 -9.82
CA TRP A 179 2.82 4.31 -9.39
C TRP A 179 3.59 3.76 -8.17
N GLY A 180 3.09 2.68 -7.54
CA GLY A 180 3.67 2.09 -6.34
C GLY A 180 4.74 1.01 -6.59
N PHE A 181 4.72 -0.03 -5.78
CA PHE A 181 5.77 -1.06 -5.73
C PHE A 181 5.74 -2.03 -6.89
N ASP A 182 4.55 -2.50 -7.28
CA ASP A 182 4.43 -3.54 -8.30
C ASP A 182 4.19 -2.95 -9.69
N SER A 183 4.65 -3.66 -10.74
CA SER A 183 4.49 -3.21 -12.11
C SER A 183 3.04 -3.35 -12.58
N GLU A 184 2.67 -2.54 -13.58
CA GLU A 184 1.34 -2.60 -14.18
C GLU A 184 1.02 -4.00 -14.73
N GLU A 185 1.98 -4.66 -15.37
CA GLU A 185 1.80 -5.98 -15.95
C GLU A 185 1.46 -7.02 -14.87
N LEU A 186 2.16 -6.95 -13.73
CA LEU A 186 1.92 -7.85 -12.59
C LEU A 186 0.53 -7.60 -11.99
N LEU A 187 0.17 -6.34 -11.81
CA LEU A 187 -1.13 -5.94 -11.25
C LEU A 187 -2.28 -6.32 -12.20
N ALA A 188 -2.16 -5.99 -13.48
CA ALA A 188 -3.18 -6.33 -14.49
C ALA A 188 -3.37 -7.84 -14.64
N GLY A 189 -2.27 -8.61 -14.59
CA GLY A 189 -2.31 -10.08 -14.62
C GLY A 189 -3.08 -10.70 -13.44
N ALA A 190 -3.18 -9.99 -12.31
CA ALA A 190 -3.99 -10.40 -11.15
C ALA A 190 -5.49 -10.17 -11.36
N GLY A 191 -5.92 -9.41 -12.36
CA GLY A 191 -7.32 -9.14 -12.69
C GLY A 191 -8.06 -8.31 -11.64
N PRO A 192 -7.58 -7.09 -11.28
CA PRO A 192 -8.34 -6.15 -10.46
C PRO A 192 -9.57 -5.63 -11.21
N ASP A 193 -10.53 -5.05 -10.50
CA ASP A 193 -11.70 -4.41 -11.14
C ASP A 193 -11.30 -3.16 -11.94
N TYR A 194 -10.26 -2.45 -11.47
CA TYR A 194 -9.73 -1.25 -12.13
C TYR A 194 -8.20 -1.22 -12.06
N VAL A 195 -7.57 -0.70 -13.14
CA VAL A 195 -6.14 -0.36 -13.19
C VAL A 195 -6.02 1.12 -13.48
N CYS A 196 -5.34 1.87 -12.62
CA CYS A 196 -5.22 3.32 -12.68
C CYS A 196 -3.75 3.73 -12.70
N ARG A 197 -3.35 4.50 -13.72
CA ARG A 197 -1.98 5.00 -13.90
C ARG A 197 -1.76 6.38 -13.29
N THR A 198 -2.85 7.11 -13.03
CA THR A 198 -2.81 8.46 -12.45
C THR A 198 -3.96 8.66 -11.45
N ALA A 199 -3.82 9.67 -10.58
CA ALA A 199 -4.86 10.04 -9.63
C ALA A 199 -6.16 10.47 -10.33
N GLU A 200 -6.09 11.07 -11.53
CA GLU A 200 -7.27 11.45 -12.32
C GLU A 200 -8.04 10.21 -12.82
N GLN A 201 -7.32 9.17 -13.28
CA GLN A 201 -7.95 7.91 -13.65
C GLN A 201 -8.59 7.24 -12.44
N LEU A 202 -7.91 7.26 -11.29
CA LEU A 202 -8.46 6.77 -10.03
C LEU A 202 -9.72 7.56 -9.64
N ALA A 203 -9.69 8.89 -9.73
CA ALA A 203 -10.86 9.74 -9.47
C ALA A 203 -12.06 9.35 -10.32
N ALA A 204 -11.84 9.07 -11.61
CA ALA A 204 -12.90 8.70 -12.55
C ALA A 204 -13.59 7.37 -12.18
N VAL A 205 -12.87 6.40 -11.64
CA VAL A 205 -13.44 5.09 -11.25
C VAL A 205 -14.01 5.06 -9.82
N LEU A 206 -13.63 6.02 -8.98
CA LEU A 206 -14.15 6.13 -7.60
C LEU A 206 -15.43 6.96 -7.48
N ARG A 207 -15.78 7.75 -8.47
CA ARG A 207 -17.02 8.55 -8.52
C ARG A 207 -18.19 7.74 -8.98
#